data_f9560138a9cc6fc5029c1d899d8f2ef6
#
_entry.id   f9560138a9cc6fc5029c1d899d8f2ef6
#
_cell.length_a   1.000
_cell.length_b   1.000
_cell.length_c   1.000
_cell.angle_alpha   90.00
_cell.angle_beta   90.00
_cell.angle_gamma   90.00
#
_symmetry.space_group_name_H-M   'P 1'
#
loop_
_entity.id
_entity.type
_entity.pdbx_description
1 polymer ?
#
loop_
_entity_poly.entity_id
_entity_poly.type
_entity_poly.pdbx_seq_one_letter_code
_entity_poly.pdbx_strand_id
1 'polypeptide(L)'
;MFHLLPRFAAVLALLTAAACAPKPAAEAPPPAIPPEYQAVQDGEFLIPAVDPLELFGANLRTEVDFAGDEKPGTVVVDVNARRLYYVLEGNRAIRYGIAVGREGLSFKGTGYVGRKAEWPSWQPTANMVKTRPDLYAEYAAGLPGGLENPLGARAMYLYRNGRDTMFRIHGTIQNASIGRATSAGCIRLFNQDAIDLFNRVEVGDKVVVRTLEESLAAEGPYMDDAYGRAVPDTPENRAQLDVDKQKIIDDEAAKVEAERVAALEAEKQAAKDEKRRLRLCRNKGIAEADCPTLAVLTGEEEIAAVTN
;
A
#
# COMPACT_ATOMS: atom_id res chain seq x y z
N MET A 1 57.54 -2.35 76.60
CA MET A 1 56.23 -2.95 76.38
C MET A 1 55.60 -2.22 75.13
N PHE A 2 55.73 -2.87 74.00
CA PHE A 2 55.27 -2.36 72.72
C PHE A 2 53.89 -2.96 72.37
N HIS A 3 52.85 -2.17 72.24
CA HIS A 3 51.55 -2.63 71.75
C HIS A 3 51.46 -2.45 70.22
N LEU A 4 51.39 -3.55 69.50
CA LEU A 4 51.07 -3.63 68.10
C LEU A 4 49.55 -3.53 67.94
N LEU A 5 49.06 -2.52 67.13
CA LEU A 5 47.71 -2.42 66.64
C LEU A 5 47.61 -3.07 65.24
N PRO A 6 46.63 -3.91 64.97
CA PRO A 6 46.41 -4.45 63.59
C PRO A 6 45.71 -3.45 62.72
N ARG A 7 46.24 -3.30 61.48
CA ARG A 7 45.60 -2.55 60.39
C ARG A 7 44.49 -3.41 59.72
N PHE A 8 43.24 -3.00 59.85
CA PHE A 8 42.14 -3.55 59.05
C PHE A 8 42.16 -2.91 57.67
N ALA A 9 42.39 -3.72 56.62
CA ALA A 9 42.25 -3.37 55.27
C ALA A 9 40.75 -3.59 54.87
N ALA A 10 40.01 -2.51 54.62
CA ALA A 10 38.65 -2.58 54.07
C ALA A 10 38.70 -2.85 52.57
N VAL A 11 38.30 -4.04 52.16
CA VAL A 11 38.09 -4.40 50.76
C VAL A 11 36.71 -3.88 50.34
N LEU A 12 36.70 -2.83 49.51
CA LEU A 12 35.49 -2.27 48.90
C LEU A 12 35.14 -3.14 47.70
N ALA A 13 34.13 -4.02 47.82
CA ALA A 13 33.57 -4.78 46.73
C ALA A 13 32.65 -3.89 45.87
N LEU A 14 33.09 -3.52 44.66
CA LEU A 14 32.24 -2.93 43.67
C LEU A 14 31.31 -3.98 43.09
N LEU A 15 30.02 -3.94 43.46
CA LEU A 15 28.94 -4.66 42.81
C LEU A 15 28.61 -3.95 41.51
N THR A 16 29.04 -4.49 40.36
CA THR A 16 28.59 -4.11 39.05
C THR A 16 27.20 -4.70 38.83
N ALA A 17 26.16 -3.87 38.94
CA ALA A 17 24.80 -4.20 38.51
C ALA A 17 24.81 -4.25 36.99
N ALA A 18 24.85 -5.47 36.41
CA ALA A 18 24.55 -5.69 35.00
C ALA A 18 23.06 -5.37 34.78
N ALA A 19 22.76 -4.19 34.23
CA ALA A 19 21.41 -3.85 33.78
C ALA A 19 21.07 -4.79 32.63
N CYS A 20 20.20 -5.78 32.88
CA CYS A 20 19.54 -6.53 31.82
C CYS A 20 18.63 -5.57 31.04
N ALA A 21 19.08 -5.09 29.89
CA ALA A 21 18.20 -4.43 28.93
C ALA A 21 17.15 -5.44 28.49
N PRO A 22 15.85 -5.10 28.51
CA PRO A 22 14.82 -5.98 28.01
C PRO A 22 15.10 -6.32 26.54
N LYS A 23 15.15 -7.62 26.22
CA LYS A 23 15.26 -8.11 24.86
C LYS A 23 14.06 -7.54 24.09
N PRO A 24 14.26 -6.90 22.91
CA PRO A 24 13.13 -6.44 22.11
C PRO A 24 12.16 -7.60 21.91
N ALA A 25 10.87 -7.35 22.15
CA ALA A 25 9.82 -8.32 21.91
C ALA A 25 9.95 -8.79 20.46
N ALA A 26 9.99 -10.11 20.24
CA ALA A 26 9.99 -10.65 18.90
C ALA A 26 8.73 -10.12 18.18
N GLU A 27 8.93 -9.48 17.04
CA GLU A 27 7.85 -9.00 16.20
C GLU A 27 6.91 -10.18 15.87
N ALA A 28 5.61 -10.02 16.09
CA ALA A 28 4.66 -11.08 15.79
C ALA A 28 4.77 -11.45 14.30
N PRO A 29 4.75 -12.74 13.94
CA PRO A 29 4.80 -13.12 12.53
C PRO A 29 3.64 -12.43 11.78
N PRO A 30 3.85 -12.01 10.52
CA PRO A 30 2.80 -11.39 9.73
C PRO A 30 1.59 -12.32 9.65
N PRO A 31 0.36 -11.77 9.61
CA PRO A 31 -0.85 -12.58 9.52
C PRO A 31 -0.81 -13.46 8.28
N ALA A 32 -1.32 -14.69 8.39
CA ALA A 32 -1.36 -15.63 7.26
C ALA A 32 -2.27 -15.07 6.16
N ILE A 33 -1.82 -15.15 4.90
CA ILE A 33 -2.62 -14.72 3.75
C ILE A 33 -3.71 -15.78 3.49
N PRO A 34 -5.02 -15.42 3.48
CA PRO A 34 -6.09 -16.34 3.14
C PRO A 34 -5.89 -16.99 1.76
N PRO A 35 -6.33 -18.24 1.54
CA PRO A 35 -6.12 -18.97 0.29
C PRO A 35 -6.56 -18.20 -0.97
N GLU A 36 -7.67 -17.47 -0.88
CA GLU A 36 -8.26 -16.67 -1.96
C GLU A 36 -7.44 -15.44 -2.36
N TYR A 37 -6.44 -15.06 -1.57
CA TYR A 37 -5.54 -13.92 -1.82
C TYR A 37 -4.08 -14.33 -2.02
N GLN A 38 -3.82 -15.62 -2.08
CA GLN A 38 -2.50 -16.14 -2.44
C GLN A 38 -2.14 -15.76 -3.89
N ALA A 39 -0.88 -15.99 -4.27
CA ALA A 39 -0.46 -15.85 -5.66
C ALA A 39 -1.24 -16.83 -6.54
N VAL A 40 -1.71 -16.36 -7.69
CA VAL A 40 -2.51 -17.16 -8.63
C VAL A 40 -1.97 -17.07 -10.05
N GLN A 41 -1.80 -18.22 -10.69
CA GLN A 41 -1.49 -18.28 -12.13
C GLN A 41 -2.76 -18.05 -12.94
N ASP A 42 -2.76 -17.07 -13.83
CA ASP A 42 -3.88 -16.72 -14.69
C ASP A 42 -3.39 -16.52 -16.13
N GLY A 43 -3.53 -17.58 -16.95
CA GLY A 43 -2.90 -17.64 -18.26
C GLY A 43 -1.37 -17.60 -18.15
N GLU A 44 -0.74 -16.65 -18.86
CA GLU A 44 0.71 -16.46 -18.83
C GLU A 44 1.20 -15.62 -17.64
N PHE A 45 0.30 -14.98 -16.88
CA PHE A 45 0.65 -14.06 -15.81
C PHE A 45 0.55 -14.72 -14.44
N LEU A 46 1.59 -14.55 -13.62
CA LEU A 46 1.55 -14.87 -12.19
C LEU A 46 1.15 -13.62 -11.39
N ILE A 47 -0.11 -13.56 -10.99
CA ILE A 47 -0.61 -12.50 -10.10
C ILE A 47 0.00 -12.73 -8.71
N PRO A 48 0.73 -11.77 -8.12
CA PRO A 48 1.29 -11.95 -6.80
C PRO A 48 0.21 -12.02 -5.71
N ALA A 49 0.56 -12.63 -4.58
CA ALA A 49 -0.28 -12.59 -3.38
C ALA A 49 -0.54 -11.14 -2.95
N VAL A 50 -1.71 -10.90 -2.36
CA VAL A 50 -2.02 -9.60 -1.77
C VAL A 50 -1.22 -9.45 -0.46
N ASP A 51 -0.66 -8.26 -0.23
CA ASP A 51 0.04 -7.95 1.02
C ASP A 51 -0.94 -8.14 2.21
N PRO A 52 -0.56 -8.91 3.24
CA PRO A 52 -1.37 -9.09 4.45
C PRO A 52 -1.82 -7.78 5.10
N LEU A 53 -1.03 -6.72 4.99
CA LEU A 53 -1.35 -5.40 5.54
C LEU A 53 -2.53 -4.72 4.84
N GLU A 54 -2.87 -5.13 3.62
CA GLU A 54 -4.03 -4.63 2.88
C GLU A 54 -5.28 -5.50 3.07
N LEU A 55 -5.11 -6.70 3.68
CA LEU A 55 -6.19 -7.65 3.97
C LEU A 55 -6.79 -7.41 5.37
N PHE A 56 -7.40 -6.26 5.57
CA PHE A 56 -7.99 -5.89 6.86
C PHE A 56 -9.51 -5.73 6.77
N GLY A 57 -10.20 -6.12 7.84
CA GLY A 57 -11.62 -5.85 8.06
C GLY A 57 -12.48 -6.24 6.86
N ALA A 58 -13.21 -5.27 6.32
CA ALA A 58 -14.15 -5.48 5.23
C ALA A 58 -13.51 -5.40 3.83
N ASN A 59 -12.18 -5.34 3.70
CA ASN A 59 -11.50 -5.53 2.41
C ASN A 59 -11.49 -7.00 1.99
N LEU A 60 -11.66 -7.93 2.95
CA LEU A 60 -11.75 -9.35 2.66
C LEU A 60 -13.08 -9.69 1.98
N ARG A 61 -13.00 -10.46 0.88
CA ARG A 61 -14.17 -11.07 0.25
C ARG A 61 -14.86 -12.00 1.24
N THR A 62 -16.13 -11.79 1.47
CA THR A 62 -16.90 -12.55 2.46
C THR A 62 -18.34 -12.65 2.01
N GLU A 63 -18.95 -13.81 2.19
CA GLU A 63 -20.39 -13.95 2.06
C GLU A 63 -21.08 -13.37 3.30
N VAL A 64 -22.07 -12.50 3.08
CA VAL A 64 -22.76 -11.74 4.12
C VAL A 64 -24.28 -11.76 3.92
N ASP A 65 -25.04 -11.43 4.95
CA ASP A 65 -26.45 -11.08 4.79
C ASP A 65 -26.54 -9.79 3.99
N PHE A 66 -27.51 -9.73 3.09
CA PHE A 66 -27.69 -8.59 2.19
C PHE A 66 -28.95 -7.82 2.55
N ALA A 67 -28.78 -6.54 2.91
CA ALA A 67 -29.86 -5.60 3.15
C ALA A 67 -30.17 -4.81 1.87
N GLY A 68 -31.12 -5.30 1.08
CA GLY A 68 -31.57 -4.66 -0.14
C GLY A 68 -32.62 -5.53 -0.86
N ASP A 69 -33.33 -4.94 -1.81
CA ASP A 69 -34.40 -5.59 -2.59
C ASP A 69 -33.93 -5.99 -4.01
N GLU A 70 -32.61 -5.89 -4.28
CA GLU A 70 -32.04 -6.23 -5.58
C GLU A 70 -32.07 -7.74 -5.80
N LYS A 71 -32.38 -8.10 -7.07
CA LYS A 71 -32.46 -9.49 -7.49
C LYS A 71 -31.07 -10.14 -7.52
N PRO A 72 -31.00 -11.46 -7.29
CA PRO A 72 -29.78 -12.23 -7.52
C PRO A 72 -29.15 -11.94 -8.90
N GLY A 73 -27.82 -11.90 -8.97
CA GLY A 73 -27.06 -11.48 -10.13
C GLY A 73 -26.81 -9.97 -10.24
N THR A 74 -27.49 -9.15 -9.41
CA THR A 74 -27.23 -7.70 -9.40
C THR A 74 -25.91 -7.40 -8.70
N VAL A 75 -25.12 -6.49 -9.29
CA VAL A 75 -23.95 -5.88 -8.64
C VAL A 75 -24.38 -4.58 -7.97
N VAL A 76 -24.25 -4.49 -6.66
CA VAL A 76 -24.54 -3.29 -5.88
C VAL A 76 -23.26 -2.65 -5.40
N VAL A 77 -23.05 -1.38 -5.73
CA VAL A 77 -21.84 -0.63 -5.34
C VAL A 77 -22.22 0.40 -4.30
N ASP A 78 -21.57 0.33 -3.16
CA ASP A 78 -21.65 1.33 -2.10
C ASP A 78 -20.34 2.13 -2.06
N VAL A 79 -20.38 3.32 -2.62
CA VAL A 79 -19.19 4.19 -2.71
C VAL A 79 -18.82 4.81 -1.37
N ASN A 80 -19.79 4.96 -0.44
CA ASN A 80 -19.55 5.57 0.87
C ASN A 80 -18.87 4.56 1.81
N ALA A 81 -19.41 3.34 1.87
CA ALA A 81 -18.83 2.25 2.65
C ALA A 81 -17.62 1.59 1.94
N ARG A 82 -17.35 1.93 0.67
CA ARG A 82 -16.32 1.31 -0.20
C ARG A 82 -16.46 -0.20 -0.26
N ARG A 83 -17.69 -0.64 -0.57
CA ARG A 83 -18.08 -2.04 -0.71
C ARG A 83 -18.75 -2.28 -2.05
N LEU A 84 -18.57 -3.47 -2.57
CA LEU A 84 -19.33 -3.99 -3.70
C LEU A 84 -19.96 -5.31 -3.26
N TYR A 85 -21.21 -5.51 -3.65
CA TYR A 85 -21.99 -6.71 -3.35
C TYR A 85 -22.40 -7.38 -4.66
N TYR A 86 -22.15 -8.66 -4.80
CA TYR A 86 -22.78 -9.50 -5.79
C TYR A 86 -23.93 -10.25 -5.12
N VAL A 87 -25.16 -9.91 -5.48
CA VAL A 87 -26.36 -10.40 -4.80
C VAL A 87 -26.60 -11.87 -5.15
N LEU A 88 -26.84 -12.69 -4.14
CA LEU A 88 -27.15 -14.12 -4.21
C LEU A 88 -28.62 -14.35 -3.86
N GLU A 89 -29.08 -15.61 -4.04
CA GLU A 89 -30.38 -16.03 -3.51
C GLU A 89 -30.41 -15.99 -1.98
N GLY A 90 -31.62 -15.89 -1.39
CA GLY A 90 -31.85 -16.02 0.05
C GLY A 90 -31.36 -14.82 0.88
N ASN A 91 -31.40 -13.61 0.33
CA ASN A 91 -30.94 -12.37 0.97
C ASN A 91 -29.46 -12.45 1.41
N ARG A 92 -28.63 -13.03 0.57
CA ARG A 92 -27.19 -13.13 0.73
C ARG A 92 -26.47 -12.35 -0.34
N ALA A 93 -25.23 -11.98 -0.11
CA ALA A 93 -24.33 -11.44 -1.13
C ALA A 93 -22.89 -11.81 -0.85
N ILE A 94 -22.09 -11.86 -1.90
CA ILE A 94 -20.63 -11.80 -1.75
C ILE A 94 -20.24 -10.33 -1.68
N ARG A 95 -19.63 -9.93 -0.58
CA ARG A 95 -19.09 -8.58 -0.35
C ARG A 95 -17.61 -8.54 -0.71
N TYR A 96 -17.21 -7.50 -1.45
CA TYR A 96 -15.84 -7.19 -1.83
C TYR A 96 -15.45 -5.82 -1.30
N GLY A 97 -14.19 -5.65 -0.89
CA GLY A 97 -13.60 -4.34 -0.66
C GLY A 97 -13.27 -3.68 -2.00
N ILE A 98 -13.55 -2.37 -2.13
CA ILE A 98 -13.29 -1.64 -3.36
C ILE A 98 -12.55 -0.32 -3.11
N ALA A 99 -11.80 0.13 -4.14
CA ALA A 99 -11.45 1.54 -4.23
C ALA A 99 -12.40 2.25 -5.20
N VAL A 100 -12.72 3.49 -4.88
CA VAL A 100 -13.66 4.31 -5.65
C VAL A 100 -13.00 5.60 -6.14
N GLY A 101 -13.67 6.31 -7.05
CA GLY A 101 -13.28 7.65 -7.47
C GLY A 101 -13.27 8.62 -6.29
N ARG A 102 -12.37 9.60 -6.35
CA ARG A 102 -12.42 10.75 -5.45
C ARG A 102 -13.79 11.40 -5.56
N GLU A 103 -14.17 12.15 -4.55
CA GLU A 103 -15.48 12.81 -4.47
C GLU A 103 -15.91 13.44 -5.79
N GLY A 104 -17.14 13.11 -6.23
CA GLY A 104 -17.71 13.59 -7.49
C GLY A 104 -17.31 12.85 -8.76
N LEU A 105 -16.30 11.97 -8.74
CA LEU A 105 -15.80 11.25 -9.92
C LEU A 105 -16.39 9.84 -10.11
N SER A 106 -17.16 9.32 -9.15
CA SER A 106 -17.69 7.96 -9.20
C SER A 106 -18.89 7.81 -10.14
N PHE A 107 -19.07 6.63 -10.72
CA PHE A 107 -20.30 6.25 -11.41
C PHE A 107 -21.49 6.38 -10.45
N LYS A 108 -22.63 6.87 -10.95
CA LYS A 108 -23.85 7.09 -10.14
C LYS A 108 -25.06 6.47 -10.79
N GLY A 109 -26.02 6.04 -9.97
CA GLY A 109 -27.30 5.47 -10.40
C GLY A 109 -27.15 4.06 -10.98
N THR A 110 -27.95 3.70 -11.97
CA THR A 110 -28.04 2.34 -12.49
C THR A 110 -27.41 2.24 -13.90
N GLY A 111 -26.73 1.14 -14.12
CA GLY A 111 -26.20 0.71 -15.41
C GLY A 111 -26.27 -0.80 -15.54
N TYR A 112 -25.51 -1.37 -16.47
CA TYR A 112 -25.36 -2.79 -16.64
C TYR A 112 -23.96 -3.11 -17.19
N VAL A 113 -23.52 -4.36 -17.02
CA VAL A 113 -22.28 -4.85 -17.62
C VAL A 113 -22.50 -5.04 -19.11
N GLY A 114 -21.93 -4.17 -19.93
CA GLY A 114 -22.09 -4.23 -21.38
C GLY A 114 -21.00 -5.04 -22.09
N ARG A 115 -19.83 -5.19 -21.46
CA ARG A 115 -18.69 -5.97 -21.97
C ARG A 115 -17.81 -6.43 -20.84
N LYS A 116 -17.18 -7.59 -21.02
CA LYS A 116 -16.16 -8.15 -20.13
C LYS A 116 -14.85 -8.34 -20.90
N ALA A 117 -13.71 -8.18 -20.26
CA ALA A 117 -12.40 -8.45 -20.86
C ALA A 117 -11.43 -9.00 -19.82
N GLU A 118 -10.69 -10.03 -20.22
CA GLU A 118 -9.53 -10.56 -19.51
C GLU A 118 -8.29 -9.80 -19.99
N TRP A 119 -7.41 -9.48 -19.07
CA TRP A 119 -6.17 -8.76 -19.34
C TRP A 119 -6.35 -7.63 -20.38
N PRO A 120 -7.27 -6.66 -20.11
CA PRO A 120 -7.62 -5.63 -21.07
C PRO A 120 -6.44 -4.71 -21.35
N SER A 121 -6.32 -4.23 -22.59
CA SER A 121 -5.47 -3.08 -22.87
C SER A 121 -6.05 -1.83 -22.22
N TRP A 122 -5.20 -0.90 -21.83
CA TRP A 122 -5.59 0.37 -21.25
C TRP A 122 -4.95 1.54 -22.00
N GLN A 123 -5.70 2.61 -22.13
CA GLN A 123 -5.21 3.88 -22.67
C GLN A 123 -5.79 5.03 -21.83
N PRO A 124 -4.96 5.98 -21.40
CA PRO A 124 -5.47 7.18 -20.73
C PRO A 124 -6.36 7.99 -21.68
N THR A 125 -7.40 8.60 -21.14
CA THR A 125 -8.22 9.53 -21.92
C THR A 125 -7.44 10.77 -22.27
N ALA A 126 -7.82 11.46 -23.36
CA ALA A 126 -7.19 12.73 -23.75
C ALA A 126 -7.23 13.76 -22.60
N ASN A 127 -8.31 13.75 -21.81
CA ASN A 127 -8.43 14.63 -20.64
C ASN A 127 -7.41 14.25 -19.53
N MET A 128 -7.18 12.98 -19.27
CA MET A 128 -6.17 12.53 -18.29
C MET A 128 -4.76 13.00 -18.71
N VAL A 129 -4.40 12.79 -19.96
CA VAL A 129 -3.11 13.25 -20.49
C VAL A 129 -2.97 14.77 -20.41
N LYS A 130 -4.06 15.52 -20.72
CA LYS A 130 -4.06 16.98 -20.65
C LYS A 130 -3.94 17.53 -19.24
N THR A 131 -4.66 16.92 -18.27
CA THR A 131 -4.74 17.44 -16.88
C THR A 131 -3.59 16.97 -16.00
N ARG A 132 -3.04 15.79 -16.27
CA ARG A 132 -1.93 15.19 -15.52
C ARG A 132 -0.91 14.57 -16.47
N PRO A 133 -0.24 15.38 -17.27
CA PRO A 133 0.79 14.89 -18.19
C PRO A 133 1.95 14.21 -17.46
N ASP A 134 2.25 14.66 -16.25
CA ASP A 134 3.23 14.07 -15.33
C ASP A 134 2.99 12.57 -15.04
N LEU A 135 1.72 12.12 -15.08
CA LEU A 135 1.32 10.74 -14.80
C LEU A 135 0.98 9.93 -16.05
N TYR A 136 0.51 10.58 -17.11
CA TYR A 136 -0.16 9.89 -18.21
C TYR A 136 0.46 10.11 -19.58
N ALA A 137 1.37 11.08 -19.76
CA ALA A 137 1.94 11.35 -21.08
C ALA A 137 2.75 10.16 -21.63
N GLU A 138 3.48 9.47 -20.76
CA GLU A 138 4.26 8.29 -21.10
C GLU A 138 3.38 7.15 -21.65
N TYR A 139 2.13 7.06 -21.17
CA TYR A 139 1.17 6.02 -21.55
C TYR A 139 0.18 6.47 -22.64
N ALA A 140 0.40 7.61 -23.29
CA ALA A 140 -0.54 8.15 -24.30
C ALA A 140 -0.78 7.17 -25.46
N ALA A 141 0.19 6.34 -25.81
CA ALA A 141 0.07 5.27 -26.81
C ALA A 141 -0.74 4.07 -26.33
N GLY A 142 -1.02 3.99 -25.03
CA GLY A 142 -1.70 2.86 -24.38
C GLY A 142 -0.73 1.80 -23.85
N LEU A 143 -1.25 0.91 -23.01
CA LEU A 143 -0.56 -0.25 -22.46
C LEU A 143 -1.30 -1.52 -22.88
N PRO A 144 -0.60 -2.58 -23.30
CA PRO A 144 -1.20 -3.91 -23.49
C PRO A 144 -1.69 -4.46 -22.14
N GLY A 145 -2.48 -5.53 -22.18
CA GLY A 145 -2.80 -6.31 -20.97
C GLY A 145 -1.53 -6.86 -20.33
N GLY A 146 -1.51 -6.93 -19.00
CA GLY A 146 -0.35 -7.43 -18.27
C GLY A 146 -0.26 -6.92 -16.83
N LEU A 147 0.77 -7.36 -16.12
CA LEU A 147 0.96 -7.06 -14.69
C LEU A 147 1.21 -5.58 -14.40
N GLU A 148 1.68 -4.80 -15.39
CA GLU A 148 1.91 -3.35 -15.26
C GLU A 148 0.68 -2.51 -15.66
N ASN A 149 -0.39 -3.16 -16.16
CA ASN A 149 -1.57 -2.45 -16.61
C ASN A 149 -2.48 -2.06 -15.45
N PRO A 150 -2.87 -0.77 -15.32
CA PRO A 150 -3.67 -0.29 -14.18
C PRO A 150 -5.08 -0.90 -14.09
N LEU A 151 -5.59 -1.54 -15.17
CA LEU A 151 -6.87 -2.26 -15.13
C LEU A 151 -6.76 -3.67 -14.54
N GLY A 152 -5.54 -4.16 -14.31
CA GLY A 152 -5.32 -5.48 -13.75
C GLY A 152 -5.82 -6.63 -14.63
N ALA A 153 -6.12 -7.76 -14.00
CA ALA A 153 -6.43 -9.02 -14.69
C ALA A 153 -7.79 -9.03 -15.39
N ARG A 154 -8.78 -8.27 -14.92
CA ARG A 154 -10.17 -8.29 -15.43
C ARG A 154 -10.75 -6.90 -15.47
N ALA A 155 -11.61 -6.63 -16.48
CA ALA A 155 -12.45 -5.44 -16.52
C ALA A 155 -13.86 -5.76 -16.99
N MET A 156 -14.84 -5.20 -16.29
CA MET A 156 -16.26 -5.17 -16.61
C MET A 156 -16.65 -3.74 -16.97
N TYR A 157 -17.07 -3.52 -18.21
CA TYR A 157 -17.36 -2.19 -18.76
C TYR A 157 -18.82 -1.86 -18.51
N LEU A 158 -19.08 -0.71 -17.89
CA LEU A 158 -20.42 -0.30 -17.50
C LEU A 158 -21.09 0.50 -18.62
N TYR A 159 -22.29 0.10 -18.98
CA TYR A 159 -23.09 0.70 -20.01
C TYR A 159 -24.38 1.30 -19.43
N ARG A 160 -24.89 2.32 -20.08
CA ARG A 160 -26.20 2.91 -19.79
C ARG A 160 -26.86 3.33 -21.10
N ASN A 161 -28.15 2.97 -21.30
CA ASN A 161 -28.89 3.28 -22.50
C ASN A 161 -28.16 2.89 -23.81
N GLY A 162 -27.55 1.72 -23.83
CA GLY A 162 -26.80 1.19 -24.97
C GLY A 162 -25.43 1.84 -25.23
N ARG A 163 -24.97 2.76 -24.35
CA ARG A 163 -23.69 3.47 -24.51
C ARG A 163 -22.71 3.14 -23.42
N ASP A 164 -21.44 3.04 -23.77
CA ASP A 164 -20.33 2.92 -22.82
C ASP A 164 -20.26 4.21 -21.98
N THR A 165 -20.28 4.05 -20.66
CA THR A 165 -20.21 5.17 -19.71
C THR A 165 -18.81 5.63 -19.42
N MET A 166 -17.79 4.93 -19.94
CA MET A 166 -16.37 5.08 -19.62
C MET A 166 -16.01 4.68 -18.18
N PHE A 167 -16.96 4.20 -17.38
CA PHE A 167 -16.69 3.60 -16.06
C PHE A 167 -16.51 2.10 -16.17
N ARG A 168 -15.67 1.57 -15.29
CA ARG A 168 -15.29 0.17 -15.24
C ARG A 168 -15.30 -0.32 -13.79
N ILE A 169 -15.60 -1.61 -13.62
CA ILE A 169 -15.23 -2.39 -12.44
C ILE A 169 -14.04 -3.25 -12.88
N HIS A 170 -12.89 -3.16 -12.22
CA HIS A 170 -11.67 -3.80 -12.71
C HIS A 170 -10.69 -4.16 -11.59
N GLY A 171 -9.72 -5.00 -11.89
CA GLY A 171 -8.61 -5.31 -11.01
C GLY A 171 -7.67 -4.12 -10.78
N THR A 172 -6.61 -4.30 -10.01
CA THR A 172 -5.61 -3.25 -9.80
C THR A 172 -4.23 -3.82 -9.54
N ILE A 173 -3.20 -3.06 -9.93
CA ILE A 173 -1.81 -3.25 -9.51
C ILE A 173 -1.50 -2.49 -8.20
N GLN A 174 -2.41 -1.64 -7.73
CA GLN A 174 -2.28 -0.80 -6.55
C GLN A 174 -3.16 -1.33 -5.42
N ASN A 175 -2.78 -2.47 -4.82
CA ASN A 175 -3.55 -3.12 -3.76
C ASN A 175 -3.83 -2.18 -2.58
N ALA A 176 -2.87 -1.33 -2.21
CA ALA A 176 -3.03 -0.32 -1.15
C ALA A 176 -4.15 0.70 -1.42
N SER A 177 -4.70 0.77 -2.64
CA SER A 177 -5.84 1.64 -2.93
C SER A 177 -7.19 1.10 -2.45
N ILE A 178 -7.29 -0.21 -2.21
CA ILE A 178 -8.57 -0.85 -1.80
C ILE A 178 -9.01 -0.34 -0.43
N GLY A 179 -10.28 -0.07 -0.29
CA GLY A 179 -10.87 0.59 0.89
C GLY A 179 -10.77 2.11 0.88
N ARG A 180 -10.18 2.74 -0.17
CA ARG A 180 -9.91 4.18 -0.25
C ARG A 180 -10.61 4.86 -1.43
N ALA A 181 -10.75 6.20 -1.36
CA ALA A 181 -11.26 7.03 -2.46
C ALA A 181 -10.10 7.68 -3.22
N THR A 182 -9.45 6.94 -4.10
CA THR A 182 -8.20 7.36 -4.77
C THR A 182 -8.24 7.29 -6.29
N SER A 183 -9.25 6.63 -6.88
CA SER A 183 -9.31 6.41 -8.34
C SER A 183 -9.76 7.67 -9.11
N ALA A 184 -9.60 7.64 -10.42
CA ALA A 184 -10.12 8.67 -11.34
C ALA A 184 -11.61 8.47 -11.71
N GLY A 185 -12.33 7.57 -10.98
CA GLY A 185 -13.77 7.33 -11.17
C GLY A 185 -14.16 5.87 -11.27
N CYS A 186 -13.28 4.99 -11.75
CA CYS A 186 -13.53 3.57 -11.85
C CYS A 186 -13.52 2.88 -10.48
N ILE A 187 -14.14 1.71 -10.41
CA ILE A 187 -14.24 0.86 -9.23
C ILE A 187 -13.14 -0.20 -9.31
N ARG A 188 -12.21 -0.19 -8.35
CA ARG A 188 -11.08 -1.13 -8.31
C ARG A 188 -11.32 -2.22 -7.30
N LEU A 189 -10.89 -3.45 -7.64
CA LEU A 189 -10.81 -4.61 -6.74
C LEU A 189 -9.38 -5.15 -6.70
N PHE A 190 -9.05 -5.97 -5.71
CA PHE A 190 -7.89 -6.84 -5.84
C PHE A 190 -8.03 -7.70 -7.10
N ASN A 191 -6.95 -8.07 -7.75
CA ASN A 191 -7.03 -8.90 -8.97
C ASN A 191 -7.74 -10.24 -8.71
N GLN A 192 -7.49 -10.86 -7.57
CA GLN A 192 -8.14 -12.10 -7.14
C GLN A 192 -9.66 -11.92 -7.01
N ASP A 193 -10.11 -10.79 -6.49
CA ASP A 193 -11.54 -10.45 -6.36
C ASP A 193 -12.16 -10.07 -7.70
N ALA A 194 -11.40 -9.38 -8.55
CA ALA A 194 -11.86 -9.07 -9.90
C ALA A 194 -12.07 -10.33 -10.75
N ILE A 195 -11.22 -11.34 -10.59
CA ILE A 195 -11.38 -12.66 -11.23
C ILE A 195 -12.63 -13.37 -10.69
N ASP A 196 -12.82 -13.42 -9.38
CA ASP A 196 -13.99 -14.05 -8.77
C ASP A 196 -15.30 -13.39 -9.21
N LEU A 197 -15.38 -12.05 -9.14
CA LEU A 197 -16.56 -11.30 -9.58
C LEU A 197 -16.81 -11.46 -11.08
N PHE A 198 -15.75 -11.40 -11.90
CA PHE A 198 -15.85 -11.60 -13.34
C PHE A 198 -16.44 -12.96 -13.72
N ASN A 199 -16.10 -14.02 -12.99
CA ASN A 199 -16.61 -15.36 -13.22
C ASN A 199 -18.10 -15.52 -12.83
N ARG A 200 -18.63 -14.64 -11.95
CA ARG A 200 -20.03 -14.66 -11.51
C ARG A 200 -20.94 -13.80 -12.39
N VAL A 201 -20.42 -12.67 -12.83
CA VAL A 201 -21.20 -11.65 -13.56
C VAL A 201 -21.33 -12.00 -15.02
N GLU A 202 -22.53 -11.81 -15.60
CA GLU A 202 -22.79 -11.97 -17.01
C GLU A 202 -22.96 -10.59 -17.72
N VAL A 203 -22.80 -10.58 -19.05
CA VAL A 203 -23.13 -9.41 -19.87
C VAL A 203 -24.64 -9.19 -19.83
N GLY A 204 -25.06 -8.01 -19.43
CA GLY A 204 -26.45 -7.66 -19.18
C GLY A 204 -26.80 -7.48 -17.72
N ASP A 205 -25.99 -8.03 -16.81
CA ASP A 205 -26.24 -7.92 -15.37
C ASP A 205 -26.31 -6.49 -14.91
N LYS A 206 -27.31 -6.22 -14.06
CA LYS A 206 -27.58 -4.90 -13.52
C LYS A 206 -26.50 -4.46 -12.54
N VAL A 207 -26.10 -3.21 -12.64
CA VAL A 207 -25.17 -2.55 -11.70
C VAL A 207 -25.89 -1.34 -11.11
N VAL A 208 -26.02 -1.31 -9.79
CA VAL A 208 -26.66 -0.23 -9.02
C VAL A 208 -25.62 0.40 -8.12
N VAL A 209 -25.54 1.73 -8.12
CA VAL A 209 -24.74 2.47 -7.15
C VAL A 209 -25.70 3.09 -6.14
N ARG A 210 -25.52 2.72 -4.86
CA ARG A 210 -26.31 3.25 -3.75
C ARG A 210 -26.16 4.77 -3.66
N THR A 211 -27.25 5.44 -3.38
CA THR A 211 -27.24 6.82 -2.90
C THR A 211 -26.68 6.88 -1.49
N LEU A 212 -26.35 8.08 -1.00
CA LEU A 212 -25.93 8.23 0.41
C LEU A 212 -27.02 7.77 1.38
N GLU A 213 -28.28 8.04 1.08
CA GLU A 213 -29.43 7.63 1.92
C GLU A 213 -29.53 6.10 1.99
N GLU A 214 -29.45 5.41 0.86
CA GLU A 214 -29.47 3.94 0.79
C GLU A 214 -28.26 3.32 1.51
N SER A 215 -27.07 3.95 1.37
CA SER A 215 -25.87 3.52 2.06
C SER A 215 -26.01 3.65 3.57
N LEU A 216 -26.49 4.80 4.05
CA LEU A 216 -26.73 5.04 5.48
C LEU A 216 -27.79 4.09 6.07
N ALA A 217 -28.83 3.76 5.30
CA ALA A 217 -29.84 2.82 5.73
C ALA A 217 -29.35 1.37 5.81
N ALA A 218 -28.45 0.97 4.88
CA ALA A 218 -27.96 -0.42 4.81
C ALA A 218 -26.73 -0.67 5.68
N GLU A 219 -25.80 0.27 5.73
CA GLU A 219 -24.48 0.11 6.34
C GLU A 219 -24.28 0.98 7.60
N GLY A 220 -25.11 2.02 7.78
CA GLY A 220 -24.84 3.08 8.74
C GLY A 220 -23.80 4.11 8.23
N PRO A 221 -23.44 5.08 9.10
CA PRO A 221 -22.46 6.11 8.73
C PRO A 221 -21.02 5.55 8.66
N TYR A 222 -20.28 6.03 7.69
CA TYR A 222 -18.85 5.74 7.51
C TYR A 222 -18.02 7.02 7.55
N MET A 223 -16.77 6.90 7.94
CA MET A 223 -15.77 7.96 7.94
C MET A 223 -14.45 7.44 7.35
N ASP A 224 -13.55 8.33 6.99
CA ASP A 224 -12.18 7.97 6.64
C ASP A 224 -11.32 7.90 7.90
N ASP A 225 -10.58 6.80 8.07
CA ASP A 225 -9.52 6.72 9.08
C ASP A 225 -8.30 7.60 8.70
N ALA A 226 -7.26 7.61 9.51
CA ALA A 226 -6.04 8.38 9.27
C ALA A 226 -5.30 7.98 7.97
N TYR A 227 -5.57 6.79 7.47
CA TYR A 227 -4.97 6.24 6.24
C TYR A 227 -5.89 6.38 5.03
N GLY A 228 -7.03 7.06 5.17
CA GLY A 228 -8.03 7.26 4.11
C GLY A 228 -8.89 6.03 3.82
N ARG A 229 -8.98 5.06 4.74
CA ARG A 229 -9.79 3.84 4.59
C ARG A 229 -11.19 4.07 5.17
N ALA A 230 -12.22 3.56 4.50
CA ALA A 230 -13.59 3.63 5.03
C ALA A 230 -13.75 2.71 6.23
N VAL A 231 -14.11 3.28 7.36
CA VAL A 231 -14.44 2.59 8.59
C VAL A 231 -15.80 3.08 9.11
N PRO A 232 -16.57 2.25 9.85
CA PRO A 232 -17.80 2.71 10.49
C PRO A 232 -17.54 3.94 11.35
N ASP A 233 -18.43 4.92 11.29
CA ASP A 233 -18.33 6.14 12.10
C ASP A 233 -18.81 5.88 13.51
N THR A 234 -17.93 5.36 14.37
CA THR A 234 -18.20 5.05 15.79
C THR A 234 -17.30 5.89 16.70
N PRO A 235 -17.68 6.05 17.98
CA PRO A 235 -16.85 6.76 18.96
C PRO A 235 -15.42 6.17 19.06
N GLU A 236 -15.29 4.84 18.96
CA GLU A 236 -14.02 4.13 19.04
C GLU A 236 -13.15 4.44 17.83
N ASN A 237 -13.71 4.38 16.60
CA ASN A 237 -12.99 4.71 15.38
C ASN A 237 -12.61 6.19 15.32
N ARG A 238 -13.44 7.10 15.84
CA ARG A 238 -13.10 8.52 15.97
C ARG A 238 -11.93 8.75 16.93
N ALA A 239 -11.94 8.07 18.08
CA ALA A 239 -10.82 8.15 19.03
C ALA A 239 -9.54 7.56 18.43
N GLN A 240 -9.64 6.44 17.71
CA GLN A 240 -8.49 5.81 17.03
C GLN A 240 -7.94 6.71 15.93
N LEU A 241 -8.77 7.45 15.18
CA LEU A 241 -8.36 8.40 14.16
C LEU A 241 -7.36 9.44 14.70
N ASP A 242 -7.63 9.99 15.90
CA ASP A 242 -6.76 11.00 16.49
C ASP A 242 -5.42 10.40 16.94
N VAL A 243 -5.45 9.18 17.49
CA VAL A 243 -4.24 8.43 17.87
C VAL A 243 -3.39 8.13 16.64
N ASP A 244 -4.00 7.62 15.55
CA ASP A 244 -3.29 7.26 14.33
C ASP A 244 -2.71 8.49 13.62
N LYS A 245 -3.45 9.62 13.60
CA LYS A 245 -2.92 10.89 13.08
C LYS A 245 -1.69 11.36 13.84
N GLN A 246 -1.72 11.28 15.17
CA GLN A 246 -0.56 11.66 15.96
C GLN A 246 0.61 10.73 15.69
N LYS A 247 0.38 9.43 15.62
CA LYS A 247 1.40 8.45 15.28
C LYS A 247 2.04 8.71 13.91
N ILE A 248 1.25 9.04 12.88
CA ILE A 248 1.77 9.38 11.54
C ILE A 248 2.69 10.60 11.62
N ILE A 249 2.31 11.64 12.40
CA ILE A 249 3.13 12.83 12.58
C ILE A 249 4.45 12.48 13.29
N ASP A 250 4.40 11.67 14.35
CA ASP A 250 5.56 11.27 15.11
C ASP A 250 6.51 10.39 14.28
N ASP A 251 5.98 9.44 13.51
CA ASP A 251 6.74 8.56 12.60
C ASP A 251 7.44 9.37 11.49
N GLU A 252 6.77 10.36 10.90
CA GLU A 252 7.37 11.24 9.88
C GLU A 252 8.46 12.13 10.49
N ALA A 253 8.24 12.68 11.68
CA ALA A 253 9.24 13.46 12.40
C ALA A 253 10.48 12.60 12.73
N ALA A 254 10.28 11.38 13.19
CA ALA A 254 11.37 10.44 13.46
C ALA A 254 12.16 10.09 12.19
N LYS A 255 11.48 9.89 11.06
CA LYS A 255 12.12 9.65 9.76
C LYS A 255 12.99 10.82 9.32
N VAL A 256 12.45 12.04 9.36
CA VAL A 256 13.20 13.26 9.02
C VAL A 256 14.44 13.40 9.91
N GLU A 257 14.31 13.15 11.22
CA GLU A 257 15.44 13.23 12.15
C GLU A 257 16.49 12.13 11.86
N ALA A 258 16.05 10.90 11.54
CA ALA A 258 16.96 9.82 11.15
C ALA A 258 17.74 10.16 9.87
N GLU A 259 17.08 10.71 8.85
CA GLU A 259 17.72 11.20 7.63
C GLU A 259 18.74 12.32 7.92
N ARG A 260 18.39 13.25 8.79
CA ARG A 260 19.29 14.33 9.23
C ARG A 260 20.54 13.79 9.94
N VAL A 261 20.36 12.84 10.84
CA VAL A 261 21.47 12.19 11.55
C VAL A 261 22.38 11.43 10.58
N ALA A 262 21.78 10.65 9.67
CA ALA A 262 22.53 9.91 8.65
C ALA A 262 23.34 10.83 7.72
N ALA A 263 22.77 11.96 7.29
CA ALA A 263 23.46 12.96 6.50
C ALA A 263 24.65 13.58 7.25
N LEU A 264 24.47 13.90 8.54
CA LEU A 264 25.55 14.43 9.37
C LEU A 264 26.69 13.41 9.60
N GLU A 265 26.35 12.14 9.76
CA GLU A 265 27.33 11.06 9.90
C GLU A 265 28.10 10.84 8.57
N ALA A 266 27.40 10.88 7.43
CA ALA A 266 28.01 10.80 6.11
C ALA A 266 28.99 11.96 5.87
N GLU A 267 28.62 13.20 6.23
CA GLU A 267 29.52 14.37 6.16
C GLU A 267 30.76 14.21 7.04
N LYS A 268 30.59 13.76 8.29
CA LYS A 268 31.72 13.49 9.19
C LYS A 268 32.62 12.40 8.65
N GLN A 269 32.05 11.36 8.03
CA GLN A 269 32.83 10.27 7.42
C GLN A 269 33.60 10.78 6.19
N ALA A 270 32.95 11.53 5.31
CA ALA A 270 33.59 12.15 4.14
C ALA A 270 34.76 13.06 4.53
N ALA A 271 34.59 13.87 5.59
CA ALA A 271 35.68 14.71 6.11
C ALA A 271 36.87 13.89 6.65
N LYS A 272 36.60 12.75 7.33
CA LYS A 272 37.65 11.83 7.78
C LYS A 272 38.36 11.17 6.61
N ASP A 273 37.63 10.75 5.60
CA ASP A 273 38.16 10.08 4.41
C ASP A 273 38.99 11.05 3.57
N GLU A 274 38.54 12.31 3.42
CA GLU A 274 39.32 13.36 2.78
C GLU A 274 40.64 13.64 3.52
N LYS A 275 40.59 13.74 4.83
CA LYS A 275 41.81 13.92 5.66
C LYS A 275 42.77 12.73 5.51
N ARG A 276 42.22 11.50 5.43
CA ARG A 276 42.98 10.27 5.18
C ARG A 276 43.60 10.27 3.79
N ARG A 277 42.84 10.65 2.76
CA ARG A 277 43.25 10.79 1.37
C ARG A 277 44.46 11.74 1.23
N LEU A 278 44.31 12.96 1.74
CA LEU A 278 45.37 13.97 1.70
C LEU A 278 46.65 13.53 2.44
N ARG A 279 46.49 12.84 3.59
CA ARG A 279 47.65 12.27 4.31
C ARG A 279 48.37 11.21 3.51
N LEU A 280 47.65 10.32 2.83
CA LEU A 280 48.22 9.29 1.97
C LEU A 280 48.98 9.89 0.78
N CYS A 281 48.43 10.87 0.09
CA CYS A 281 49.06 11.57 -1.00
C CYS A 281 50.35 12.28 -0.55
N ARG A 282 50.33 12.98 0.59
CA ARG A 282 51.51 13.63 1.17
C ARG A 282 52.63 12.61 1.45
N ASN A 283 52.29 11.44 2.00
CA ASN A 283 53.26 10.40 2.27
C ASN A 283 53.89 9.77 1.00
N LYS A 284 53.13 9.78 -0.10
CA LYS A 284 53.59 9.32 -1.43
C LYS A 284 54.24 10.42 -2.29
N GLY A 285 54.39 11.64 -1.79
CA GLY A 285 54.90 12.79 -2.54
C GLY A 285 54.02 13.30 -3.66
N ILE A 286 52.71 12.99 -3.65
CA ILE A 286 51.73 13.42 -4.63
C ILE A 286 51.18 14.77 -4.22
N ALA A 287 51.17 15.74 -5.14
CA ALA A 287 50.57 17.05 -4.87
C ALA A 287 49.08 16.96 -4.62
N GLU A 288 48.50 17.85 -3.79
CA GLU A 288 47.11 17.83 -3.43
C GLU A 288 46.18 17.94 -4.63
N ALA A 289 46.53 18.74 -5.64
CA ALA A 289 45.78 18.89 -6.88
C ALA A 289 45.72 17.60 -7.72
N ASP A 290 46.71 16.74 -7.61
CA ASP A 290 46.83 15.48 -8.38
C ASP A 290 46.46 14.25 -7.52
N CYS A 291 45.98 14.47 -6.32
CA CYS A 291 45.68 13.40 -5.36
C CYS A 291 44.46 12.62 -5.81
N PRO A 292 44.56 11.32 -6.13
CA PRO A 292 43.44 10.51 -6.58
C PRO A 292 42.45 10.22 -5.45
N THR A 293 41.32 9.56 -5.77
CA THR A 293 40.32 9.14 -4.77
C THR A 293 40.90 8.20 -3.74
N LEU A 294 40.26 8.09 -2.57
CA LEU A 294 40.72 7.20 -1.51
C LEU A 294 40.70 5.74 -1.97
N ALA A 295 39.68 5.32 -2.74
CA ALA A 295 39.56 3.97 -3.29
C ALA A 295 40.76 3.59 -4.18
N VAL A 296 41.21 4.47 -5.07
CA VAL A 296 42.41 4.29 -5.90
C VAL A 296 43.67 4.20 -5.02
N LEU A 297 43.79 5.04 -3.98
CA LEU A 297 44.96 5.03 -3.07
C LEU A 297 45.06 3.77 -2.21
N THR A 298 43.93 3.14 -1.89
CA THR A 298 43.82 1.94 -1.05
C THR A 298 43.73 0.63 -1.83
N GLY A 299 43.51 0.69 -3.15
CA GLY A 299 43.32 -0.48 -4.01
C GLY A 299 41.92 -1.11 -3.93
N GLU A 300 40.96 -0.43 -3.33
CA GLU A 300 39.59 -0.96 -3.14
C GLU A 300 38.78 -1.00 -4.45
N GLU A 301 39.16 -0.25 -5.48
CA GLU A 301 38.52 -0.29 -6.82
C GLU A 301 38.82 -1.58 -7.60
N GLU A 302 39.94 -2.25 -7.38
CA GLU A 302 40.29 -3.49 -8.10
C GLU A 302 39.44 -4.69 -7.62
N ILE A 303 38.91 -4.66 -6.40
CA ILE A 303 38.14 -5.78 -5.82
C ILE A 303 36.69 -5.78 -6.35
N ALA A 304 36.11 -4.61 -6.64
CA ALA A 304 34.74 -4.50 -7.14
C ALA A 304 34.57 -4.95 -8.60
N ALA A 305 35.66 -4.91 -9.39
CA ALA A 305 35.64 -5.34 -10.81
C ALA A 305 35.77 -6.86 -11.00
N VAL A 306 36.13 -7.62 -9.95
CA VAL A 306 36.36 -9.07 -10.01
C VAL A 306 35.14 -9.87 -9.49
N THR A 307 34.15 -9.21 -8.88
CA THR A 307 32.96 -9.84 -8.25
C THR A 307 31.63 -9.57 -8.96
N ASN A 308 31.62 -9.03 -10.20
CA ASN A 308 30.42 -8.90 -11.05
C ASN A 308 30.47 -9.90 -12.21
#